data_954264672706d13f4b52be4f081d7e04
#
_entry.id   954264672706d13f4b52be4f081d7e04
#
_cell.length_a   1.000
_cell.length_b   1.000
_cell.length_c   1.000
_cell.angle_alpha   90.00
_cell.angle_beta   90.00
_cell.angle_gamma   90.00
#
_symmetry.space_group_name_H-M   'P 1'
#
loop_
_entity.id
_entity.type
_entity.pdbx_description
1 polymer ?
#
loop_
_entity_poly.entity_id
_entity_poly.type
_entity_poly.pdbx_seq_one_letter_code
_entity_poly.pdbx_strand_id
1 'polypeptide(L)'
;MKVIKRDGRAVDYDRAKIQIAIEKANQEVKPKERANKEDIKGIIQYIEELNKKRMLVEDIQDIIEEKLMEIEKYELAKKYIVYRYTRALVRKQNTTDE
;
A
#
# COMPACT_ATOMS: atom_id res chain seq x y z
N MET A 1 14.23 0.04 7.83
CA MET A 1 13.55 1.30 7.51
C MET A 1 12.40 1.53 8.48
N LYS A 2 12.23 2.77 8.88
CA LYS A 2 11.08 3.15 9.71
C LYS A 2 9.99 3.78 8.85
N VAL A 3 8.75 3.46 9.15
CA VAL A 3 7.59 4.04 8.49
C VAL A 3 6.94 5.02 9.47
N ILE A 4 6.74 6.24 9.02
CA ILE A 4 6.13 7.29 9.84
C ILE A 4 4.63 7.28 9.55
N LYS A 5 3.85 6.96 10.56
CA LYS A 5 2.38 6.90 10.47
C LYS A 5 1.80 8.31 10.42
N ARG A 6 0.52 8.40 10.08
CA ARG A 6 -0.17 9.70 9.98
C ARG A 6 -0.15 10.49 11.28
N ASP A 7 -0.15 9.81 12.42
CA ASP A 7 -0.09 10.44 13.74
C ASP A 7 1.32 10.74 14.22
N GLY A 8 2.31 10.52 13.37
CA GLY A 8 3.71 10.82 13.66
C GLY A 8 4.49 9.67 14.28
N ARG A 9 3.84 8.57 14.65
CA ARG A 9 4.54 7.42 15.23
C ARG A 9 5.45 6.76 14.20
N ALA A 10 6.61 6.32 14.65
CA ALA A 10 7.53 5.56 13.82
C ALA A 10 7.36 4.07 14.13
N VAL A 11 7.14 3.27 13.11
CA VAL A 11 7.03 1.81 13.26
C VAL A 11 7.99 1.14 12.29
N ASP A 12 8.33 -0.11 12.55
CA ASP A 12 9.20 -0.85 11.66
C ASP A 12 8.50 -1.14 10.34
N TYR A 13 9.26 -1.05 9.27
CA TYR A 13 8.76 -1.43 7.94
C TYR A 13 8.48 -2.94 7.92
N ASP A 14 7.33 -3.29 7.37
CA ASP A 14 6.90 -4.68 7.24
C ASP A 14 6.33 -4.88 5.83
N ARG A 15 7.09 -5.57 4.98
CA ARG A 15 6.70 -5.80 3.59
C ARG A 15 5.40 -6.59 3.46
N ALA A 16 5.09 -7.41 4.46
CA ALA A 16 3.86 -8.20 4.44
C ALA A 16 2.61 -7.31 4.41
N LYS A 17 2.67 -6.13 5.02
CA LYS A 17 1.54 -5.21 5.02
C LYS A 17 1.25 -4.68 3.62
N ILE A 18 2.29 -4.44 2.83
CA ILE A 18 2.11 -4.01 1.43
C ILE A 18 1.46 -5.14 0.63
N GLN A 19 1.98 -6.35 0.77
CA GLN A 19 1.46 -7.50 0.06
C GLN A 19 -0.01 -7.74 0.40
N ILE A 20 -0.36 -7.72 1.69
CA ILE A 20 -1.74 -7.93 2.14
C ILE A 20 -2.67 -6.87 1.56
N ALA A 21 -2.25 -5.59 1.57
CA ALA A 21 -3.07 -4.51 1.06
C ALA A 21 -3.38 -4.69 -0.44
N ILE A 22 -2.37 -5.05 -1.22
CA ILE A 22 -2.56 -5.28 -2.65
C ILE A 22 -3.43 -6.52 -2.89
N GLU A 23 -3.21 -7.58 -2.11
CA GLU A 23 -4.00 -8.80 -2.23
C GLU A 23 -5.48 -8.57 -1.88
N LYS A 24 -5.74 -7.73 -0.91
CA LYS A 24 -7.12 -7.36 -0.58
C LYS A 24 -7.78 -6.58 -1.70
N ALA A 25 -7.06 -5.66 -2.31
CA ALA A 25 -7.57 -4.94 -3.48
C ALA A 25 -7.79 -5.89 -4.65
N ASN A 26 -6.92 -6.90 -4.83
CA ASN A 26 -7.07 -7.90 -5.88
C ASN A 26 -8.41 -8.63 -5.79
N GLN A 27 -8.92 -8.84 -4.59
CA GLN A 27 -10.19 -9.55 -4.41
C GLN A 27 -11.38 -8.76 -4.96
N GLU A 28 -11.21 -7.47 -5.18
CA GLU A 28 -12.27 -6.58 -5.65
C GLU A 28 -12.26 -6.37 -7.16
N VAL A 29 -11.36 -7.03 -7.88
CA VAL A 29 -11.26 -6.89 -9.34
C VAL A 29 -11.27 -8.25 -10.00
N LYS A 30 -11.56 -8.24 -11.31
CA LYS A 30 -11.55 -9.47 -12.11
C LYS A 30 -10.14 -10.04 -12.19
N PRO A 31 -9.98 -11.35 -12.35
CA PRO A 31 -8.65 -11.98 -12.40
C PRO A 31 -7.67 -11.32 -13.36
N LYS A 32 -8.14 -10.89 -14.53
CA LYS A 32 -7.28 -10.25 -15.53
C LYS A 32 -6.76 -8.89 -15.09
N GLU A 33 -7.43 -8.28 -14.11
CA GLU A 33 -7.05 -6.96 -13.60
C GLU A 33 -6.18 -7.05 -12.34
N ARG A 34 -5.89 -8.26 -11.88
CA ARG A 34 -5.13 -8.46 -10.65
C ARG A 34 -3.63 -8.35 -10.88
N ALA A 35 -2.93 -7.88 -9.85
CA ALA A 35 -1.48 -7.96 -9.81
C ALA A 35 -1.12 -9.39 -9.40
N ASN A 36 -0.19 -10.01 -10.14
CA ASN A 36 0.29 -11.34 -9.76
C ASN A 36 1.41 -11.21 -8.74
N LYS A 37 1.94 -12.35 -8.29
CA LYS A 37 3.01 -12.36 -7.29
C LYS A 37 4.24 -11.60 -7.74
N GLU A 38 4.61 -11.70 -9.01
CA GLU A 38 5.77 -11.00 -9.54
C GLU A 38 5.54 -9.49 -9.57
N ASP A 39 4.33 -9.06 -9.89
CA ASP A 39 3.98 -7.64 -9.88
C ASP A 39 4.14 -7.08 -8.47
N ILE A 40 3.58 -7.78 -7.48
CA ILE A 40 3.62 -7.35 -6.08
C ILE A 40 5.07 -7.32 -5.58
N LYS A 41 5.82 -8.37 -5.90
CA LYS A 41 7.23 -8.47 -5.53
C LYS A 41 8.03 -7.31 -6.10
N GLY A 42 7.77 -6.96 -7.36
CA GLY A 42 8.46 -5.86 -8.02
C GLY A 42 8.18 -4.52 -7.36
N ILE A 43 6.94 -4.29 -6.94
CA ILE A 43 6.57 -3.06 -6.24
C ILE A 43 7.28 -2.98 -4.90
N ILE A 44 7.25 -4.05 -4.14
CA ILE A 44 7.92 -4.11 -2.83
C ILE A 44 9.42 -3.88 -3.00
N GLN A 45 10.02 -4.56 -3.98
CA GLN A 45 11.45 -4.44 -4.24
C GLN A 45 11.83 -3.00 -4.60
N TYR A 46 11.01 -2.33 -5.41
CA TYR A 46 11.25 -0.94 -5.77
C TYR A 46 11.33 -0.06 -4.52
N ILE A 47 10.38 -0.22 -3.61
CA ILE A 47 10.34 0.57 -2.38
C ILE A 47 11.58 0.29 -1.53
N GLU A 48 11.96 -0.97 -1.39
CA GLU A 48 13.11 -1.36 -0.58
C GLU A 48 14.42 -0.89 -1.18
N GLU A 49 14.52 -0.84 -2.50
CA GLU A 49 15.72 -0.38 -3.19
C GLU A 49 15.92 1.13 -3.12
N LEU A 50 14.89 1.89 -2.70
CA LEU A 50 15.08 3.31 -2.43
C LEU A 50 16.03 3.52 -1.26
N ASN A 51 16.20 2.51 -0.43
CA ASN A 51 17.17 2.48 0.66
C ASN A 51 17.07 3.68 1.60
N LYS A 52 15.85 4.07 1.91
CA LYS A 52 15.61 5.19 2.82
C LYS A 52 15.55 4.70 4.25
N LYS A 53 16.03 5.53 5.17
CA LYS A 53 15.96 5.19 6.59
C LYS A 53 14.55 5.38 7.13
N ARG A 54 13.80 6.33 6.57
CA ARG A 54 12.44 6.65 6.97
C ARG A 54 11.61 7.00 5.75
N MET A 55 10.35 6.64 5.77
CA MET A 55 9.38 7.07 4.76
C MET A 55 8.04 7.30 5.43
N LEU A 56 7.32 8.31 4.96
CA LEU A 56 5.94 8.52 5.37
C LEU A 56 5.10 7.41 4.79
N VAL A 57 4.14 6.89 5.58
CA VAL A 57 3.25 5.84 5.10
C VAL A 57 2.52 6.28 3.82
N GLU A 58 2.15 7.56 3.75
CA GLU A 58 1.46 8.08 2.57
C GLU A 58 2.32 8.05 1.32
N ASP A 59 3.62 8.29 1.46
CA ASP A 59 4.54 8.23 0.33
C ASP A 59 4.67 6.81 -0.20
N ILE A 60 4.71 5.83 0.70
CA ILE A 60 4.74 4.42 0.31
C ILE A 60 3.46 4.08 -0.46
N GLN A 61 2.32 4.53 0.04
CA GLN A 61 1.04 4.28 -0.61
C GLN A 61 0.95 4.93 -1.98
N ASP A 62 1.48 6.14 -2.11
CA ASP A 62 1.53 6.84 -3.40
C ASP A 62 2.37 6.06 -4.42
N ILE A 63 3.51 5.53 -3.98
CA ILE A 63 4.36 4.70 -4.85
C ILE A 63 3.60 3.46 -5.32
N ILE A 64 2.88 2.80 -4.42
CA ILE A 64 2.12 1.61 -4.79
C ILE A 64 1.09 1.95 -5.87
N GLU A 65 0.35 3.06 -5.70
CA GLU A 65 -0.63 3.50 -6.69
C GLU A 65 0.02 3.76 -8.05
N GLU A 66 1.14 4.47 -8.04
CA GLU A 66 1.86 4.78 -9.27
C GLU A 66 2.35 3.52 -9.97
N LYS A 67 2.88 2.56 -9.20
CA LYS A 67 3.39 1.32 -9.78
C LYS A 67 2.26 0.46 -10.36
N LEU A 68 1.11 0.43 -9.71
CA LEU A 68 -0.05 -0.28 -10.23
C LEU A 68 -0.51 0.34 -11.56
N MET A 69 -0.45 1.65 -11.68
CA MET A 69 -0.79 2.34 -12.91
C MET A 69 0.26 2.07 -14.00
N GLU A 70 1.54 2.02 -13.65
CA GLU A 70 2.61 1.75 -14.61
C GLU A 70 2.46 0.37 -15.26
N ILE A 71 1.97 -0.60 -14.52
CA ILE A 71 1.72 -1.94 -15.06
C ILE A 71 0.31 -2.06 -15.66
N GLU A 72 -0.35 -0.93 -15.82
CA GLU A 72 -1.66 -0.82 -16.47
C GLU A 72 -2.78 -1.56 -15.74
N LYS A 73 -2.64 -1.74 -14.43
CA LYS A 73 -3.69 -2.34 -13.58
C LYS A 73 -4.53 -1.22 -12.98
N TYR A 74 -5.22 -0.48 -13.86
CA TYR A 74 -5.95 0.72 -13.44
C TYR A 74 -7.12 0.43 -12.52
N GLU A 75 -7.86 -0.63 -12.78
CA GLU A 75 -8.98 -1.01 -11.91
C GLU A 75 -8.49 -1.41 -10.53
N LEU A 76 -7.37 -2.12 -10.48
CA LEU A 76 -6.75 -2.50 -9.22
C LEU A 76 -6.27 -1.26 -8.47
N ALA A 77 -5.67 -0.30 -9.17
CA ALA A 77 -5.21 0.94 -8.55
C ALA A 77 -6.38 1.69 -7.91
N LYS A 78 -7.53 1.75 -8.60
CA LYS A 78 -8.73 2.37 -8.06
C LYS A 78 -9.20 1.69 -6.78
N LYS A 79 -9.21 0.36 -6.77
CA LYS A 79 -9.61 -0.40 -5.59
C LYS A 79 -8.65 -0.23 -4.43
N TYR A 80 -7.36 -0.14 -4.74
CA TYR A 80 -6.36 0.12 -3.72
C TYR A 80 -6.55 1.50 -3.08
N ILE A 81 -6.86 2.52 -3.89
CA ILE A 81 -7.14 3.86 -3.40
C ILE A 81 -8.34 3.85 -2.45
N VAL A 82 -9.41 3.14 -2.83
CA VAL A 82 -10.60 3.01 -1.97
C VAL A 82 -10.25 2.29 -0.68
N TYR A 83 -9.49 1.21 -0.76
CA TYR A 83 -9.06 0.44 0.41
C TYR A 83 -8.28 1.33 1.38
N ARG A 84 -7.31 2.06 0.86
CA ARG A 84 -6.48 2.97 1.62
C ARG A 84 -7.33 4.04 2.33
N TYR A 85 -8.29 4.61 1.62
CA TYR A 85 -9.17 5.63 2.17
C TYR A 85 -10.07 5.05 3.26
N THR A 86 -10.65 3.90 3.02
CA THR A 86 -11.51 3.21 3.98
C THR A 86 -10.75 2.90 5.27
N ARG A 87 -9.51 2.44 5.15
CA ARG A 87 -8.68 2.18 6.33
C ARG A 87 -8.41 3.45 7.13
N ALA A 88 -8.18 4.55 6.44
CA ALA A 88 -7.97 5.84 7.10
C ALA A 88 -9.21 6.28 7.87
N LEU A 89 -10.40 6.09 7.30
CA LEU A 89 -11.66 6.43 7.96
C LEU A 89 -11.89 5.57 9.21
N VAL A 90 -11.62 4.27 9.12
CA VAL A 90 -11.77 3.35 10.25
C VAL A 90 -10.87 3.79 11.40
N ARG A 91 -9.62 4.13 11.12
CA ARG A 91 -8.69 4.61 12.15
C ARG A 91 -9.18 5.89 12.80
N LYS A 92 -9.72 6.80 11.99
CA LYS A 92 -10.23 8.07 12.51
C LYS A 92 -11.42 7.86 13.45
N GLN A 93 -12.30 6.90 13.13
CA GLN A 93 -13.44 6.58 13.96
C GLN A 93 -13.03 5.88 15.27
N ASN A 94 -11.92 5.19 15.26
CA ASN A 94 -11.42 4.41 16.38
C ASN A 94 -10.24 5.08 17.08
N THR A 95 -10.19 6.40 17.07
CA THR A 95 -9.05 7.14 17.62
C THR A 95 -8.86 6.91 19.10
N THR A 96 -9.95 6.62 19.82
CA THR A 96 -9.88 6.37 21.26
C THR A 96 -9.22 5.04 21.58
N ASP A 97 -9.10 4.17 20.61
CA ASP A 97 -8.54 2.82 20.80
C ASP A 97 -7.04 2.77 20.57
N GLU A 98 -6.43 3.88 20.28
CA GLU A 98 -5.01 3.92 19.92
C GLU A 98 -4.06 4.25 21.03
#